data_234994cdf2904adf6e858b271ad6fe6e
#
_entry.id   234994cdf2904adf6e858b271ad6fe6e
#
_cell.length_a   1.000
_cell.length_b   1.000
_cell.length_c   1.000
_cell.angle_alpha   90.00
_cell.angle_beta   90.00
_cell.angle_gamma   90.00
#
_symmetry.space_group_name_H-M   'P 1'
#
loop_
_entity.id
_entity.type
_entity.pdbx_description
1 polymer ?
#
loop_
_entity_poly.entity_id
_entity_poly.type
_entity_poly.pdbx_seq_one_letter_code
_entity_poly.pdbx_strand_id
1 'polypeptide(L)'
;NFFIFLSYIFRFSKKLQLIKLENKKTVRRFKTPKERLKKRSLTKNNSDYDFPSIELLELPEKIEGIDLENKKNAETNTNLLANVLSDFKISGEITDVKQGPIVTLFELTPAPGTLSSSVIRLAEDIARSMSAISTRISTIVGRDALGIEIPNKHRETVYLREILDSKFFRETNDKLPLALGKDIFGKPVIVDLAKMPHLLVAGTTGSGKSVGINAMLLSLLYVLPPDECKLILIDPKMLELSVYQDIPHLLTEVVTDPQKAVSALKWTVKEMESRYKMMQHLGVREIEAFNDKVKKLIDSGEVIFKEIQVGYDPETGKPIMEKKALDLETFPKIIVVVDELADLMITSGREIEGAIQRLSQMARAAGIHLIVATQRPSVDVITGTIKSNFPTRISYKVVNKINSRTIIEKEGAEQLLGQGDLLITMFGEERLIRVHGPFVKTEEVQSVVDHLKKQGEPEYLNSVTIEEEDSQNISLGLNEGGDELYNQAVAIVCREKKASTSFIQRHLQIGYNRAARIIERMESEGIVSPANHVGRREVLVGKDN
;
A
#
# COMPACT_ATOMS: atom_id res chain seq x y z
N ASN A 1 -45.57 -62.12 -6.50
CA ASN A 1 -45.35 -61.06 -5.52
C ASN A 1 -44.02 -61.17 -4.75
N PHE A 2 -43.38 -62.36 -4.71
CA PHE A 2 -42.11 -62.57 -4.00
C PHE A 2 -40.89 -62.02 -4.81
N PHE A 3 -40.94 -62.10 -6.12
CA PHE A 3 -39.89 -61.58 -7.02
C PHE A 3 -39.78 -60.02 -7.07
N ILE A 4 -40.89 -59.35 -6.85
CA ILE A 4 -40.92 -57.87 -6.83
C ILE A 4 -40.27 -57.33 -5.52
N PHE A 5 -40.45 -58.03 -4.42
CA PHE A 5 -39.87 -57.67 -3.12
C PHE A 5 -38.36 -57.89 -3.09
N LEU A 6 -37.84 -58.94 -3.70
CA LEU A 6 -36.40 -59.16 -3.84
C LEU A 6 -35.71 -58.13 -4.75
N SER A 7 -36.38 -57.70 -5.81
CA SER A 7 -35.87 -56.64 -6.70
C SER A 7 -35.77 -55.31 -5.99
N TYR A 8 -36.65 -54.98 -5.05
CA TYR A 8 -36.64 -53.75 -4.25
C TYR A 8 -35.50 -53.73 -3.20
N ILE A 9 -35.26 -54.88 -2.54
CA ILE A 9 -34.15 -55.04 -1.58
C ILE A 9 -32.81 -54.96 -2.28
N PHE A 10 -32.67 -55.52 -3.48
CA PHE A 10 -31.41 -55.45 -4.25
C PHE A 10 -31.12 -54.02 -4.77
N ARG A 11 -32.14 -53.25 -5.15
CA ARG A 11 -32.00 -51.83 -5.52
C ARG A 11 -31.65 -50.94 -4.32
N PHE A 12 -32.22 -51.25 -3.14
CA PHE A 12 -31.92 -50.49 -1.91
C PHE A 12 -30.49 -50.75 -1.40
N SER A 13 -30.02 -52.00 -1.48
CA SER A 13 -28.65 -52.38 -1.13
C SER A 13 -27.62 -51.74 -2.05
N LYS A 14 -27.89 -51.66 -3.36
CA LYS A 14 -27.01 -50.98 -4.33
C LYS A 14 -26.97 -49.48 -4.12
N LYS A 15 -28.10 -48.87 -3.73
CA LYS A 15 -28.17 -47.42 -3.42
C LYS A 15 -27.44 -47.07 -2.12
N LEU A 16 -27.47 -47.95 -1.11
CA LEU A 16 -26.70 -47.80 0.14
C LEU A 16 -25.19 -48.01 -0.06
N GLN A 17 -24.77 -48.87 -0.99
CA GLN A 17 -23.37 -49.02 -1.37
C GLN A 17 -22.85 -47.82 -2.15
N LEU A 18 -23.67 -47.21 -3.02
CA LEU A 18 -23.33 -45.99 -3.73
C LEU A 18 -23.21 -44.78 -2.79
N ILE A 19 -24.10 -44.63 -1.81
CA ILE A 19 -24.03 -43.60 -0.78
C ILE A 19 -22.80 -43.78 0.13
N LYS A 20 -22.40 -45.03 0.44
CA LYS A 20 -21.15 -45.31 1.16
C LYS A 20 -19.90 -45.06 0.33
N LEU A 21 -19.97 -45.13 -0.99
CA LEU A 21 -18.86 -44.83 -1.90
C LEU A 21 -18.72 -43.31 -2.17
N GLU A 22 -19.83 -42.56 -2.19
CA GLU A 22 -19.80 -41.09 -2.29
C GLU A 22 -19.33 -40.45 -1.00
N ASN A 23 -19.74 -40.96 0.17
CA ASN A 23 -19.21 -40.45 1.46
C ASN A 23 -17.74 -40.80 1.75
N LYS A 24 -17.12 -41.71 0.97
CA LYS A 24 -15.66 -41.95 1.06
C LYS A 24 -14.81 -40.99 0.22
N LYS A 25 -15.42 -40.17 -0.66
CA LYS A 25 -14.66 -39.24 -1.52
C LYS A 25 -14.49 -37.83 -0.96
N THR A 26 -15.02 -37.50 0.22
CA THR A 26 -14.94 -36.15 0.79
C THR A 26 -14.36 -36.07 2.20
N VAL A 27 -13.62 -37.07 2.66
CA VAL A 27 -12.71 -36.86 3.80
C VAL A 27 -11.40 -36.38 3.22
N ARG A 28 -11.25 -35.04 3.07
CA ARG A 28 -9.96 -34.42 2.88
C ARG A 28 -9.11 -34.83 4.10
N ARG A 29 -8.20 -35.76 3.90
CA ARG A 29 -7.16 -36.11 4.87
C ARG A 29 -6.35 -34.82 5.08
N PHE A 30 -6.56 -34.16 6.20
CA PHE A 30 -5.66 -33.09 6.63
C PHE A 30 -4.27 -33.72 6.77
N LYS A 31 -3.33 -33.28 5.93
CA LYS A 31 -1.95 -33.73 6.01
C LYS A 31 -1.39 -33.31 7.37
N THR A 32 -0.69 -34.22 8.02
CA THR A 32 -0.01 -33.91 9.28
C THR A 32 1.04 -32.78 9.07
N PRO A 33 1.38 -32.00 10.10
CA PRO A 33 2.39 -30.94 9.98
C PRO A 33 3.71 -31.42 9.36
N LYS A 34 4.13 -32.68 9.61
CA LYS A 34 5.32 -33.28 8.99
C LYS A 34 5.18 -33.53 7.47
N GLU A 35 3.98 -33.83 6.96
CA GLU A 35 3.76 -34.00 5.52
C GLU A 35 3.67 -32.65 4.78
N ARG A 36 3.20 -31.59 5.46
CA ARG A 36 3.23 -30.21 4.95
C ARG A 36 4.67 -29.68 4.90
N LEU A 37 5.46 -29.93 5.94
CA LEU A 37 6.88 -29.56 5.98
C LEU A 37 7.70 -30.28 4.89
N LYS A 38 7.42 -31.56 4.60
CA LYS A 38 8.10 -32.29 3.50
C LYS A 38 7.74 -31.78 2.09
N LYS A 39 6.53 -31.25 1.88
CA LYS A 39 6.17 -30.64 0.58
C LYS A 39 6.72 -29.22 0.42
N ARG A 40 7.02 -28.53 1.52
CA ARG A 40 7.58 -27.17 1.55
C ARG A 40 9.10 -27.12 1.45
N SER A 41 9.81 -28.21 1.71
CA SER A 41 11.25 -28.31 1.46
C SER A 41 11.62 -28.29 -0.04
N LEU A 42 10.62 -28.10 -0.91
CA LEU A 42 10.78 -27.87 -2.35
C LEU A 42 10.52 -26.41 -2.75
N THR A 43 10.25 -25.49 -1.80
CA THR A 43 10.40 -24.07 -2.09
C THR A 43 11.89 -23.81 -2.26
N LYS A 44 12.27 -23.43 -3.47
CA LYS A 44 13.62 -22.99 -3.84
C LYS A 44 14.19 -22.11 -2.73
N ASN A 45 15.38 -22.41 -2.28
CA ASN A 45 16.15 -21.50 -1.43
C ASN A 45 16.21 -20.13 -2.12
N ASN A 46 16.13 -19.02 -1.37
CA ASN A 46 16.30 -17.66 -1.86
C ASN A 46 17.59 -17.42 -2.68
N SER A 47 18.47 -18.42 -2.76
CA SER A 47 19.69 -18.44 -3.58
C SER A 47 19.45 -18.57 -5.09
N ASP A 48 18.23 -18.88 -5.54
CA ASP A 48 17.91 -19.16 -6.95
C ASP A 48 17.07 -18.06 -7.63
N TYR A 49 16.71 -16.95 -6.93
CA TYR A 49 16.01 -15.85 -7.56
C TYR A 49 16.97 -14.97 -8.36
N ASP A 50 16.70 -14.83 -9.66
CA ASP A 50 17.52 -14.05 -10.59
C ASP A 50 16.93 -12.63 -10.73
N PHE A 51 17.58 -11.64 -10.10
CA PHE A 51 17.15 -10.25 -10.20
C PHE A 51 17.24 -9.72 -11.63
N PRO A 52 16.35 -8.80 -12.06
CA PRO A 52 16.43 -8.20 -13.37
C PRO A 52 17.80 -7.56 -13.61
N SER A 53 18.42 -7.86 -14.76
CA SER A 53 19.69 -7.21 -15.12
C SER A 53 19.47 -5.73 -15.38
N ILE A 54 20.40 -4.89 -14.93
CA ILE A 54 20.39 -3.46 -15.20
C ILE A 54 20.49 -3.14 -16.70
N GLU A 55 20.95 -4.11 -17.51
CA GLU A 55 21.07 -4.00 -18.95
C GLU A 55 19.72 -4.00 -19.69
N LEU A 56 18.64 -4.39 -19.00
CA LEU A 56 17.28 -4.26 -19.53
C LEU A 56 16.81 -2.80 -19.63
N LEU A 57 17.55 -1.89 -18.98
CA LEU A 57 17.28 -0.45 -19.00
C LEU A 57 18.28 0.27 -19.91
N GLU A 58 17.83 1.29 -20.61
CA GLU A 58 18.65 2.07 -21.54
C GLU A 58 19.76 2.86 -20.84
N LEU A 59 20.89 2.93 -21.51
CA LEU A 59 21.99 3.80 -21.11
C LEU A 59 21.66 5.26 -21.46
N PRO A 60 22.09 6.22 -20.60
CA PRO A 60 21.97 7.63 -20.93
C PRO A 60 22.78 7.95 -22.21
N GLU A 61 22.16 8.65 -23.13
CA GLU A 61 22.86 9.20 -24.28
C GLU A 61 23.73 10.38 -23.83
N LYS A 62 25.04 10.21 -23.88
CA LYS A 62 25.98 11.33 -23.64
C LYS A 62 26.09 12.17 -24.90
N ILE A 63 25.48 13.33 -24.88
CA ILE A 63 25.66 14.31 -25.94
C ILE A 63 26.88 15.17 -25.59
N GLU A 64 27.97 14.97 -26.32
CA GLU A 64 29.21 15.71 -26.10
C GLU A 64 28.99 17.22 -26.33
N GLY A 65 29.53 18.06 -25.46
CA GLY A 65 29.52 19.52 -25.58
C GLY A 65 28.35 20.24 -24.92
N ILE A 66 27.30 19.58 -24.47
CA ILE A 66 26.15 20.21 -23.76
C ILE A 66 26.62 20.96 -22.50
N ASP A 67 27.52 20.39 -21.72
CA ASP A 67 28.02 21.02 -20.50
C ASP A 67 28.71 22.37 -20.77
N LEU A 68 29.50 22.45 -21.85
CA LEU A 68 30.19 23.68 -22.23
C LEU A 68 29.19 24.73 -22.74
N GLU A 69 28.19 24.32 -23.49
CA GLU A 69 27.15 25.23 -23.98
C GLU A 69 26.28 25.74 -22.83
N ASN A 70 25.87 24.86 -21.93
CA ASN A 70 25.11 25.26 -20.74
C ASN A 70 25.91 26.21 -19.82
N LYS A 71 27.22 26.02 -19.66
CA LYS A 71 28.07 26.96 -18.92
C LYS A 71 28.09 28.35 -19.57
N LYS A 72 28.30 28.45 -20.87
CA LYS A 72 28.28 29.74 -21.59
C LYS A 72 26.89 30.40 -21.47
N ASN A 73 25.83 29.62 -21.58
CA ASN A 73 24.46 30.12 -21.39
C ASN A 73 24.23 30.59 -19.95
N ALA A 74 24.79 29.92 -18.93
CA ALA A 74 24.67 30.33 -17.54
C ALA A 74 25.34 31.71 -17.30
N GLU A 75 26.54 31.96 -17.86
CA GLU A 75 27.23 33.26 -17.75
C GLU A 75 26.42 34.38 -18.45
N THR A 76 25.90 34.10 -19.65
CA THR A 76 25.05 35.07 -20.38
C THR A 76 23.77 35.36 -19.60
N ASN A 77 23.12 34.32 -19.06
CA ASN A 77 21.92 34.46 -18.26
C ASN A 77 22.16 35.18 -16.93
N THR A 78 23.34 35.09 -16.33
CA THR A 78 23.69 35.85 -15.11
C THR A 78 23.58 37.36 -15.36
N ASN A 79 24.20 37.83 -16.46
CA ASN A 79 24.16 39.24 -16.80
C ASN A 79 22.75 39.70 -17.19
N LEU A 80 22.04 38.89 -17.95
CA LEU A 80 20.66 39.18 -18.33
C LEU A 80 19.73 39.22 -17.12
N LEU A 81 19.86 38.28 -16.20
CA LEU A 81 19.07 38.24 -14.96
C LEU A 81 19.34 39.44 -14.07
N ALA A 82 20.60 39.86 -13.94
CA ALA A 82 20.95 41.05 -13.17
C ALA A 82 20.28 42.31 -13.74
N ASN A 83 20.27 42.47 -15.07
CA ASN A 83 19.58 43.58 -15.74
C ASN A 83 18.06 43.50 -15.51
N VAL A 84 17.45 42.34 -15.68
CA VAL A 84 16.01 42.11 -15.46
C VAL A 84 15.61 42.43 -14.02
N LEU A 85 16.42 42.02 -13.02
CA LEU A 85 16.16 42.34 -11.62
C LEU A 85 16.23 43.86 -11.37
N SER A 86 17.20 44.55 -11.98
CA SER A 86 17.31 46.01 -11.91
C SER A 86 16.11 46.72 -12.53
N ASP A 87 15.61 46.25 -13.70
CA ASP A 87 14.43 46.81 -14.37
C ASP A 87 13.17 46.70 -13.49
N PHE A 88 13.05 45.60 -12.73
CA PHE A 88 11.97 45.41 -11.73
C PHE A 88 12.26 46.11 -10.39
N LYS A 89 13.30 46.92 -10.28
CA LYS A 89 13.72 47.65 -9.06
C LYS A 89 14.01 46.70 -7.88
N ILE A 90 14.51 45.51 -8.17
CA ILE A 90 15.02 44.58 -7.18
C ILE A 90 16.49 44.87 -6.99
N SER A 91 16.86 45.34 -5.80
CA SER A 91 18.25 45.56 -5.44
C SER A 91 18.81 44.30 -4.77
N GLY A 92 19.98 43.86 -5.22
CA GLY A 92 20.67 42.66 -4.71
C GLY A 92 21.79 42.23 -5.64
N GLU A 93 22.53 41.22 -5.24
CA GLU A 93 23.66 40.68 -5.98
C GLU A 93 23.49 39.17 -6.23
N ILE A 94 23.82 38.70 -7.42
CA ILE A 94 23.89 37.25 -7.72
C ILE A 94 25.24 36.77 -7.21
N THR A 95 25.21 36.06 -6.07
CA THR A 95 26.43 35.65 -5.34
C THR A 95 26.97 34.28 -5.78
N ASP A 96 26.13 33.41 -6.31
CA ASP A 96 26.56 32.08 -6.76
C ASP A 96 25.68 31.61 -7.92
N VAL A 97 26.26 30.79 -8.80
CA VAL A 97 25.55 30.18 -9.94
C VAL A 97 25.89 28.70 -9.99
N LYS A 98 24.89 27.86 -9.78
CA LYS A 98 25.04 26.38 -9.79
C LYS A 98 24.28 25.78 -10.95
N GLN A 99 25.02 25.23 -11.87
CA GLN A 99 24.45 24.52 -13.00
C GLN A 99 24.05 23.11 -12.60
N GLY A 100 22.80 22.75 -12.88
CA GLY A 100 22.29 21.40 -12.80
C GLY A 100 21.97 20.81 -14.19
N PRO A 101 21.52 19.55 -14.25
CA PRO A 101 21.24 18.88 -15.54
C PRO A 101 20.02 19.48 -16.27
N ILE A 102 19.07 20.03 -15.56
CA ILE A 102 17.79 20.51 -16.11
C ILE A 102 17.59 21.99 -15.87
N VAL A 103 18.00 22.50 -14.71
CA VAL A 103 17.88 23.90 -14.33
C VAL A 103 19.22 24.44 -13.83
N THR A 104 19.44 25.74 -14.04
CA THR A 104 20.53 26.48 -13.39
C THR A 104 19.96 27.28 -12.23
N LEU A 105 20.58 27.16 -11.06
CA LEU A 105 20.24 27.90 -9.85
C LEU A 105 21.12 29.15 -9.75
N PHE A 106 20.48 30.31 -9.68
CA PHE A 106 21.12 31.60 -9.39
C PHE A 106 20.79 31.99 -7.95
N GLU A 107 21.81 32.15 -7.10
CA GLU A 107 21.64 32.60 -5.71
C GLU A 107 21.66 34.11 -5.67
N LEU A 108 20.51 34.72 -5.40
CA LEU A 108 20.37 36.17 -5.24
C LEU A 108 20.41 36.54 -3.76
N THR A 109 21.37 37.34 -3.34
CA THR A 109 21.38 37.99 -2.03
C THR A 109 20.70 39.37 -2.17
N PRO A 110 19.46 39.54 -1.65
CA PRO A 110 18.74 40.79 -1.77
C PRO A 110 19.36 41.86 -0.90
N ALA A 111 19.32 43.12 -1.36
CA ALA A 111 19.77 44.24 -0.55
C ALA A 111 18.87 44.44 0.69
N PRO A 112 19.42 45.01 1.79
CA PRO A 112 18.63 45.30 2.98
C PRO A 112 17.36 46.10 2.66
N GLY A 113 16.22 45.63 3.19
CA GLY A 113 14.91 46.25 2.94
C GLY A 113 14.14 45.65 1.75
N THR A 114 14.74 44.76 0.96
CA THR A 114 14.05 44.06 -0.13
C THR A 114 13.25 42.87 0.44
N LEU A 115 11.93 42.87 0.24
CA LEU A 115 11.06 41.78 0.70
C LEU A 115 11.19 40.56 -0.23
N SER A 116 11.56 39.41 0.31
CA SER A 116 11.62 38.13 -0.44
C SER A 116 10.32 37.82 -1.17
N SER A 117 9.17 38.10 -0.56
CA SER A 117 7.83 37.90 -1.16
C SER A 117 7.61 38.75 -2.41
N SER A 118 8.25 39.93 -2.51
CA SER A 118 8.17 40.80 -3.70
C SER A 118 8.92 40.15 -4.88
N VAL A 119 10.10 39.60 -4.61
CA VAL A 119 10.90 38.90 -5.64
C VAL A 119 10.18 37.61 -6.11
N ILE A 120 9.66 36.82 -5.17
CA ILE A 120 8.95 35.56 -5.49
C ILE A 120 7.73 35.79 -6.39
N ARG A 121 7.01 36.90 -6.17
CA ARG A 121 5.82 37.23 -6.99
C ARG A 121 6.18 37.60 -8.43
N LEU A 122 7.39 38.01 -8.72
CA LEU A 122 7.85 38.38 -10.06
C LEU A 122 8.36 37.18 -10.88
N ALA A 123 8.21 35.94 -10.39
CA ALA A 123 8.70 34.75 -11.07
C ALA A 123 8.22 34.62 -12.53
N GLU A 124 6.94 34.92 -12.80
CA GLU A 124 6.36 34.88 -14.16
C GLU A 124 6.91 36.00 -15.05
N ASP A 125 7.09 37.20 -14.50
CA ASP A 125 7.63 38.35 -15.23
C ASP A 125 9.13 38.17 -15.54
N ILE A 126 9.88 37.62 -14.60
CA ILE A 126 11.29 37.25 -14.79
C ILE A 126 11.38 36.12 -15.85
N ALA A 127 10.54 35.09 -15.79
CA ALA A 127 10.51 34.04 -16.80
C ALA A 127 10.30 34.60 -18.21
N ARG A 128 9.32 35.49 -18.38
CA ARG A 128 9.06 36.18 -19.65
C ARG A 128 10.26 36.98 -20.14
N SER A 129 10.88 37.81 -19.26
CA SER A 129 12.01 38.65 -19.62
C SER A 129 13.27 37.84 -19.94
N MET A 130 13.43 36.68 -19.32
CA MET A 130 14.50 35.70 -19.60
C MET A 130 14.21 34.79 -20.78
N SER A 131 13.04 34.91 -21.44
CA SER A 131 12.57 33.98 -22.48
C SER A 131 12.57 32.50 -22.02
N ALA A 132 12.35 32.28 -20.72
CA ALA A 132 12.27 30.97 -20.11
C ALA A 132 10.81 30.46 -20.05
N ILE A 133 10.61 29.14 -20.12
CA ILE A 133 9.28 28.51 -20.05
C ILE A 133 8.62 28.77 -18.69
N SER A 134 9.40 28.75 -17.63
CA SER A 134 9.00 29.07 -16.26
C SER A 134 10.23 29.42 -15.44
N THR A 135 10.04 30.14 -14.33
CA THR A 135 11.09 30.39 -13.34
C THR A 135 10.51 30.12 -11.97
N ARG A 136 11.25 29.41 -11.15
CA ARG A 136 10.85 29.15 -9.77
C ARG A 136 11.79 29.94 -8.83
N ILE A 137 11.21 30.69 -7.90
CA ILE A 137 11.96 31.46 -6.91
C ILE A 137 11.60 30.95 -5.51
N SER A 138 12.61 30.60 -4.73
CA SER A 138 12.43 30.08 -3.37
C SER A 138 13.52 30.59 -2.43
N THR A 139 13.22 30.62 -1.13
CA THR A 139 14.21 30.93 -0.10
C THR A 139 15.19 29.79 0.07
N ILE A 140 16.48 30.10 0.24
CA ILE A 140 17.52 29.10 0.55
C ILE A 140 17.63 29.00 2.07
N VAL A 141 17.35 27.82 2.60
CA VAL A 141 17.38 27.58 4.05
C VAL A 141 18.80 27.72 4.59
N GLY A 142 18.92 28.50 5.69
CA GLY A 142 20.22 28.75 6.36
C GLY A 142 21.10 29.80 5.70
N ARG A 143 20.60 30.51 4.68
CA ARG A 143 21.28 31.64 4.02
C ARG A 143 20.32 32.82 3.82
N ASP A 144 20.84 34.02 3.85
CA ASP A 144 20.09 35.21 3.46
C ASP A 144 20.14 35.38 1.93
N ALA A 145 19.56 34.39 1.23
CA ALA A 145 19.57 34.34 -0.22
C ALA A 145 18.29 33.72 -0.76
N LEU A 146 17.94 34.11 -1.97
CA LEU A 146 16.86 33.54 -2.79
C LEU A 146 17.47 32.72 -3.91
N GLY A 147 16.95 31.52 -4.12
CA GLY A 147 17.29 30.70 -5.28
C GLY A 147 16.35 31.01 -6.43
N ILE A 148 16.89 31.46 -7.56
CA ILE A 148 16.16 31.65 -8.82
C ILE A 148 16.57 30.52 -9.75
N GLU A 149 15.63 29.61 -10.00
CA GLU A 149 15.83 28.41 -10.83
C GLU A 149 15.35 28.69 -12.26
N ILE A 150 16.25 28.72 -13.21
CA ILE A 150 15.98 28.96 -14.64
C ILE A 150 16.26 27.68 -15.42
N PRO A 151 15.32 27.21 -16.26
CA PRO A 151 15.51 26.00 -17.08
C PRO A 151 16.69 26.16 -18.06
N ASN A 152 17.49 25.13 -18.18
CA ASN A 152 18.55 25.07 -19.18
C ASN A 152 17.93 25.04 -20.60
N LYS A 153 18.67 25.57 -21.58
CA LYS A 153 18.28 25.53 -22.99
C LYS A 153 18.28 24.06 -23.49
N HIS A 154 19.33 23.34 -23.14
CA HIS A 154 19.45 21.91 -23.38
C HIS A 154 19.31 21.18 -22.04
N ARG A 155 18.20 20.47 -21.87
CA ARG A 155 17.85 19.72 -20.66
C ARG A 155 18.25 18.26 -20.85
N GLU A 156 18.96 17.72 -19.88
CA GLU A 156 19.31 16.31 -19.87
C GLU A 156 18.10 15.46 -19.43
N THR A 157 17.95 14.29 -20.06
CA THR A 157 17.01 13.29 -19.56
C THR A 157 17.67 12.49 -18.44
N VAL A 158 17.00 12.39 -17.31
CA VAL A 158 17.45 11.54 -16.19
C VAL A 158 16.94 10.13 -16.45
N TYR A 159 17.82 9.17 -16.71
CA TYR A 159 17.44 7.77 -16.96
C TYR A 159 17.36 6.99 -15.65
N LEU A 160 16.38 6.08 -15.55
CA LEU A 160 16.23 5.22 -14.36
C LEU A 160 17.49 4.40 -14.11
N ARG A 161 18.12 3.88 -15.16
CA ARG A 161 19.37 3.11 -15.09
C ARG A 161 20.47 3.85 -14.34
N GLU A 162 20.63 5.15 -14.56
CA GLU A 162 21.65 5.96 -13.88
C GLU A 162 21.46 5.99 -12.36
N ILE A 163 20.20 6.03 -11.92
CA ILE A 163 19.89 6.08 -10.50
C ILE A 163 20.11 4.72 -9.85
N LEU A 164 19.60 3.65 -10.48
CA LEU A 164 19.77 2.27 -9.96
C LEU A 164 21.22 1.82 -9.98
N ASP A 165 22.02 2.25 -10.99
CA ASP A 165 23.43 1.95 -11.12
C ASP A 165 24.32 2.79 -10.19
N SER A 166 23.79 3.86 -9.60
CA SER A 166 24.53 4.75 -8.72
C SER A 166 25.00 4.04 -7.45
N LYS A 167 26.17 4.45 -6.93
CA LYS A 167 26.68 3.97 -5.64
C LYS A 167 25.67 4.20 -4.51
N PHE A 168 24.90 5.30 -4.56
CA PHE A 168 23.88 5.63 -3.55
C PHE A 168 22.76 4.59 -3.50
N PHE A 169 22.33 4.06 -4.63
CA PHE A 169 21.28 3.04 -4.68
C PHE A 169 21.82 1.64 -4.36
N ARG A 170 23.00 1.29 -4.89
CA ARG A 170 23.60 -0.05 -4.69
C ARG A 170 24.03 -0.31 -3.24
N GLU A 171 24.49 0.72 -2.52
CA GLU A 171 24.97 0.61 -1.14
C GLU A 171 23.92 1.05 -0.11
N THR A 172 22.65 1.28 -0.54
CA THR A 172 21.60 1.67 0.40
C THR A 172 21.24 0.51 1.34
N ASN A 173 21.03 0.83 2.61
CA ASN A 173 20.46 -0.09 3.59
C ASN A 173 18.95 0.10 3.75
N ASP A 174 18.33 0.85 2.84
CA ASP A 174 16.88 1.10 2.86
C ASP A 174 16.11 -0.17 2.54
N LYS A 175 15.01 -0.38 3.26
CA LYS A 175 14.21 -1.60 3.15
C LYS A 175 13.28 -1.61 1.94
N LEU A 176 12.82 -0.43 1.54
CA LEU A 176 11.93 -0.22 0.40
C LEU A 176 12.42 1.01 -0.38
N PRO A 177 13.59 0.91 -1.05
CA PRO A 177 14.19 2.06 -1.73
C PRO A 177 13.39 2.44 -2.98
N LEU A 178 13.02 3.71 -3.09
CA LEU A 178 12.38 4.31 -4.25
C LEU A 178 13.35 5.30 -4.91
N ALA A 179 13.69 5.06 -6.17
CA ALA A 179 14.47 5.97 -7.00
C ALA A 179 13.58 7.11 -7.49
N LEU A 180 13.69 8.29 -6.89
CA LEU A 180 12.88 9.44 -7.26
C LEU A 180 13.49 10.29 -8.37
N GLY A 181 14.78 10.17 -8.65
CA GLY A 181 15.47 10.91 -9.69
C GLY A 181 16.75 11.60 -9.22
N LYS A 182 17.01 12.80 -9.75
CA LYS A 182 18.14 13.66 -9.37
C LYS A 182 17.64 15.00 -8.81
N ASP A 183 18.33 15.52 -7.82
CA ASP A 183 18.10 16.90 -7.34
C ASP A 183 18.58 17.93 -8.38
N ILE A 184 18.37 19.21 -8.08
CA ILE A 184 18.78 20.31 -8.97
C ILE A 184 20.31 20.38 -9.22
N PHE A 185 21.12 19.66 -8.44
CA PHE A 185 22.57 19.57 -8.59
C PHE A 185 23.03 18.29 -9.28
N GLY A 186 22.08 17.44 -9.72
CA GLY A 186 22.38 16.15 -10.36
C GLY A 186 22.67 14.99 -9.41
N LYS A 187 22.50 15.18 -8.08
CA LYS A 187 22.70 14.12 -7.09
C LYS A 187 21.49 13.18 -7.06
N PRO A 188 21.66 11.83 -7.07
CA PRO A 188 20.57 10.89 -6.92
C PRO A 188 19.76 11.11 -5.64
N VAL A 189 18.43 11.10 -5.77
CA VAL A 189 17.48 11.19 -4.67
C VAL A 189 16.77 9.84 -4.54
N ILE A 190 17.06 9.15 -3.45
CA ILE A 190 16.50 7.84 -3.09
C ILE A 190 15.83 8.02 -1.74
N VAL A 191 14.65 7.45 -1.57
CA VAL A 191 13.88 7.53 -0.33
C VAL A 191 13.40 6.13 0.07
N ASP A 192 13.29 5.90 1.37
CA ASP A 192 12.81 4.62 1.91
C ASP A 192 11.32 4.70 2.24
N LEU A 193 10.49 3.97 1.48
CA LEU A 193 9.04 3.90 1.74
C LEU A 193 8.73 3.31 3.13
N ALA A 194 9.61 2.48 3.70
CA ALA A 194 9.42 1.95 5.05
C ALA A 194 9.57 3.04 6.13
N LYS A 195 10.39 4.07 5.88
CA LYS A 195 10.56 5.22 6.78
C LYS A 195 9.45 6.26 6.61
N MET A 196 8.93 6.42 5.39
CA MET A 196 7.79 7.28 5.05
C MET A 196 6.60 6.40 4.63
N PRO A 197 5.87 5.79 5.55
CA PRO A 197 5.08 4.57 5.34
C PRO A 197 4.03 4.67 4.24
N HIS A 198 3.60 5.86 3.90
CA HIS A 198 2.59 6.12 2.89
C HIS A 198 2.96 7.35 2.08
N LEU A 199 2.79 7.26 0.77
CA LEU A 199 3.17 8.27 -0.19
C LEU A 199 1.95 8.71 -1.02
N LEU A 200 1.68 10.01 -1.03
CA LEU A 200 0.71 10.62 -1.93
C LEU A 200 1.44 11.21 -3.14
N VAL A 201 0.97 10.87 -4.33
CA VAL A 201 1.54 11.35 -5.60
C VAL A 201 0.45 12.03 -6.40
N ALA A 202 0.64 13.27 -6.82
CA ALA A 202 -0.34 13.96 -7.64
C ALA A 202 0.30 14.77 -8.77
N GLY A 203 -0.43 14.93 -9.88
CA GLY A 203 0.01 15.70 -11.03
C GLY A 203 -0.93 15.55 -12.21
N THR A 204 -0.91 16.50 -13.14
CA THR A 204 -1.75 16.46 -14.34
C THR A 204 -1.27 15.40 -15.35
N THR A 205 -2.14 15.06 -16.29
CA THR A 205 -1.76 14.21 -17.45
C THR A 205 -0.56 14.81 -18.17
N GLY A 206 0.42 13.97 -18.53
CA GLY A 206 1.66 14.39 -19.18
C GLY A 206 2.69 15.05 -18.26
N SER A 207 2.43 15.16 -16.95
CA SER A 207 3.39 15.69 -15.97
C SER A 207 4.56 14.75 -15.65
N GLY A 208 4.44 13.45 -15.97
CA GLY A 208 5.42 12.40 -15.68
C GLY A 208 5.03 11.51 -14.48
N LYS A 209 3.80 11.66 -13.92
CA LYS A 209 3.30 10.87 -12.78
C LYS A 209 3.40 9.36 -13.01
N SER A 210 2.87 8.87 -14.13
CA SER A 210 2.85 7.43 -14.44
C SER A 210 4.24 6.86 -14.65
N VAL A 211 5.11 7.59 -15.34
CA VAL A 211 6.53 7.20 -15.49
C VAL A 211 7.21 7.13 -14.12
N GLY A 212 6.94 8.09 -13.23
CA GLY A 212 7.47 8.09 -11.88
C GLY A 212 6.97 6.92 -11.03
N ILE A 213 5.68 6.53 -11.14
CA ILE A 213 5.14 5.35 -10.46
C ILE A 213 5.83 4.08 -10.98
N ASN A 214 6.00 3.94 -12.30
CA ASN A 214 6.74 2.83 -12.89
C ASN A 214 8.19 2.78 -12.39
N ALA A 215 8.87 3.92 -12.31
CA ALA A 215 10.23 3.99 -11.77
C ALA A 215 10.30 3.57 -10.29
N MET A 216 9.31 3.94 -9.47
CA MET A 216 9.21 3.50 -8.07
C MET A 216 8.98 1.99 -7.97
N LEU A 217 8.06 1.42 -8.77
CA LEU A 217 7.81 -0.02 -8.82
C LEU A 217 9.06 -0.79 -9.27
N LEU A 218 9.70 -0.36 -10.35
CA LEU A 218 10.94 -0.98 -10.82
C LEU A 218 12.04 -0.90 -9.77
N SER A 219 12.18 0.21 -9.03
CA SER A 219 13.16 0.32 -7.94
C SER A 219 13.02 -0.79 -6.91
N LEU A 220 11.77 -1.18 -6.59
CA LEU A 220 11.49 -2.27 -5.65
C LEU A 220 11.77 -3.64 -6.28
N LEU A 221 11.34 -3.85 -7.52
CA LEU A 221 11.47 -5.11 -8.24
C LEU A 221 12.93 -5.47 -8.57
N TYR A 222 13.82 -4.47 -8.64
CA TYR A 222 15.26 -4.69 -8.84
C TYR A 222 16.00 -5.16 -7.57
N VAL A 223 15.41 -5.04 -6.38
CA VAL A 223 16.11 -5.33 -5.11
C VAL A 223 15.36 -6.26 -4.17
N LEU A 224 14.08 -6.51 -4.39
CA LEU A 224 13.25 -7.32 -3.51
C LEU A 224 12.64 -8.52 -4.24
N PRO A 225 12.87 -9.75 -3.75
CA PRO A 225 12.24 -10.95 -4.31
C PRO A 225 10.76 -11.05 -3.86
N PRO A 226 9.94 -11.91 -4.53
CA PRO A 226 8.53 -12.09 -4.21
C PRO A 226 8.22 -12.53 -2.77
N ASP A 227 9.18 -13.19 -2.11
CA ASP A 227 9.03 -13.66 -0.73
C ASP A 227 9.22 -12.54 0.30
N GLU A 228 9.83 -11.42 -0.10
CA GLU A 228 10.08 -10.26 0.77
C GLU A 228 9.14 -9.09 0.47
N CYS A 229 8.62 -9.01 -0.78
CA CYS A 229 7.75 -7.93 -1.22
C CYS A 229 6.59 -8.47 -2.06
N LYS A 230 5.38 -8.15 -1.65
CA LYS A 230 4.15 -8.43 -2.40
C LYS A 230 3.45 -7.14 -2.79
N LEU A 231 2.76 -7.18 -3.93
CA LEU A 231 2.10 -6.02 -4.52
C LEU A 231 0.59 -6.26 -4.66
N ILE A 232 -0.18 -5.21 -4.40
CA ILE A 232 -1.59 -5.08 -4.80
C ILE A 232 -1.66 -3.83 -5.67
N LEU A 233 -1.95 -4.00 -6.96
CA LEU A 233 -2.00 -2.92 -7.93
C LEU A 233 -3.45 -2.63 -8.29
N ILE A 234 -3.86 -1.36 -8.17
CA ILE A 234 -5.22 -0.88 -8.44
C ILE A 234 -5.13 0.17 -9.54
N ASP A 235 -5.66 -0.18 -10.73
CA ASP A 235 -5.66 0.65 -11.93
C ASP A 235 -7.06 0.67 -12.56
N PRO A 236 -7.96 1.57 -12.12
CA PRO A 236 -9.33 1.65 -12.65
C PRO A 236 -9.40 1.98 -14.14
N LYS A 237 -8.32 2.49 -14.72
CA LYS A 237 -8.26 2.89 -16.13
C LYS A 237 -7.66 1.85 -17.06
N MET A 238 -7.04 0.80 -16.51
CA MET A 238 -6.35 -0.27 -17.27
C MET A 238 -5.22 0.23 -18.18
N LEU A 239 -4.55 1.32 -17.83
CA LEU A 239 -3.61 2.00 -18.73
C LEU A 239 -2.15 1.90 -18.27
N GLU A 240 -1.92 1.97 -16.95
CA GLU A 240 -0.58 2.25 -16.43
C GLU A 240 0.04 1.02 -15.74
N LEU A 241 -0.76 0.26 -14.96
CA LEU A 241 -0.27 -0.84 -14.13
C LEU A 241 -0.56 -2.23 -14.72
N SER A 242 -1.38 -2.32 -15.74
CA SER A 242 -1.76 -3.60 -16.39
C SER A 242 -0.56 -4.35 -16.98
N VAL A 243 0.53 -3.65 -17.31
CA VAL A 243 1.79 -4.25 -17.78
C VAL A 243 2.38 -5.24 -16.77
N TYR A 244 2.17 -5.01 -15.45
CA TYR A 244 2.67 -5.85 -14.36
C TYR A 244 1.83 -7.12 -14.11
N GLN A 245 0.74 -7.33 -14.84
CA GLN A 245 -0.07 -8.54 -14.71
C GLN A 245 0.81 -9.80 -14.74
N ASP A 246 0.52 -10.77 -13.88
CA ASP A 246 1.17 -12.09 -13.79
C ASP A 246 2.65 -12.11 -13.31
N ILE A 247 3.19 -11.03 -12.74
CA ILE A 247 4.48 -11.13 -12.05
C ILE A 247 4.32 -11.86 -10.70
N PRO A 248 5.34 -12.61 -10.23
CA PRO A 248 5.26 -13.42 -9.01
C PRO A 248 5.09 -12.60 -7.72
N HIS A 249 5.29 -11.28 -7.77
CA HIS A 249 5.07 -10.37 -6.65
C HIS A 249 3.59 -10.05 -6.39
N LEU A 250 2.68 -10.29 -7.34
CA LEU A 250 1.28 -9.95 -7.19
C LEU A 250 0.55 -10.88 -6.20
N LEU A 251 -0.26 -10.30 -5.32
CA LEU A 251 -1.19 -11.03 -4.45
C LEU A 251 -2.55 -11.29 -5.10
N THR A 252 -2.91 -10.50 -6.09
CA THR A 252 -4.12 -10.62 -6.89
C THR A 252 -3.85 -10.09 -8.29
N GLU A 253 -4.71 -10.43 -9.25
CA GLU A 253 -4.70 -9.76 -10.55
C GLU A 253 -4.74 -8.24 -10.36
N VAL A 254 -4.22 -7.48 -11.33
CA VAL A 254 -4.34 -6.02 -11.31
C VAL A 254 -5.81 -5.63 -11.23
N VAL A 255 -6.18 -4.92 -10.17
CA VAL A 255 -7.57 -4.61 -9.84
C VAL A 255 -8.02 -3.42 -10.67
N THR A 256 -8.98 -3.66 -11.56
CA THR A 256 -9.50 -2.64 -12.50
C THR A 256 -10.92 -2.20 -12.13
N ASP A 257 -11.66 -3.03 -11.43
CA ASP A 257 -13.02 -2.73 -10.99
C ASP A 257 -13.01 -1.94 -9.66
N PRO A 258 -13.72 -0.80 -9.56
CA PRO A 258 -13.76 0.00 -8.34
C PRO A 258 -14.31 -0.73 -7.10
N GLN A 259 -15.28 -1.65 -7.27
CA GLN A 259 -15.82 -2.42 -6.15
C GLN A 259 -14.79 -3.43 -5.65
N LYS A 260 -14.09 -4.10 -6.56
CA LYS A 260 -12.97 -4.99 -6.20
C LYS A 260 -11.83 -4.22 -5.53
N ALA A 261 -11.61 -2.94 -5.89
CA ALA A 261 -10.64 -2.08 -5.24
C ALA A 261 -11.02 -1.80 -3.77
N VAL A 262 -12.30 -1.57 -3.48
CA VAL A 262 -12.81 -1.47 -2.10
C VAL A 262 -12.53 -2.75 -1.33
N SER A 263 -12.86 -3.91 -1.93
CA SER A 263 -12.65 -5.22 -1.32
C SER A 263 -11.15 -5.47 -1.05
N ALA A 264 -10.27 -5.11 -1.99
CA ALA A 264 -8.82 -5.23 -1.82
C ALA A 264 -8.28 -4.37 -0.67
N LEU A 265 -8.76 -3.14 -0.52
CA LEU A 265 -8.39 -2.27 0.60
C LEU A 265 -8.94 -2.79 1.93
N LYS A 266 -10.19 -3.27 1.98
CA LYS A 266 -10.77 -3.92 3.17
C LYS A 266 -10.00 -5.19 3.56
N TRP A 267 -9.64 -6.01 2.58
CA TRP A 267 -8.78 -7.17 2.80
C TRP A 267 -7.42 -6.76 3.39
N THR A 268 -6.82 -5.72 2.86
CA THR A 268 -5.53 -5.21 3.37
C THR A 268 -5.64 -4.76 4.84
N VAL A 269 -6.77 -4.18 5.25
CA VAL A 269 -7.04 -3.85 6.67
C VAL A 269 -7.13 -5.12 7.51
N LYS A 270 -7.87 -6.16 7.05
CA LYS A 270 -7.98 -7.45 7.75
C LYS A 270 -6.61 -8.14 7.88
N GLU A 271 -5.81 -8.12 6.82
CA GLU A 271 -4.45 -8.67 6.82
C GLU A 271 -3.55 -7.95 7.84
N MET A 272 -3.62 -6.61 7.87
CA MET A 272 -2.94 -5.82 8.90
C MET A 272 -3.33 -6.26 10.31
N GLU A 273 -4.62 -6.38 10.59
CA GLU A 273 -5.13 -6.80 11.91
C GLU A 273 -4.72 -8.24 12.25
N SER A 274 -4.69 -9.13 11.26
CA SER A 274 -4.21 -10.50 11.40
C SER A 274 -2.72 -10.52 11.78
N ARG A 275 -1.89 -9.72 11.11
CA ARG A 275 -0.47 -9.57 11.44
C ARG A 275 -0.25 -9.05 12.86
N TYR A 276 -1.03 -8.06 13.29
CA TYR A 276 -0.96 -7.57 14.67
C TYR A 276 -1.27 -8.66 15.69
N LYS A 277 -2.30 -9.50 15.47
CA LYS A 277 -2.61 -10.64 16.34
C LYS A 277 -1.44 -11.62 16.41
N MET A 278 -0.79 -11.93 15.28
CA MET A 278 0.37 -12.81 15.26
C MET A 278 1.59 -12.20 15.96
N MET A 279 1.85 -10.92 15.73
CA MET A 279 2.91 -10.19 16.42
C MET A 279 2.69 -10.13 17.93
N GLN A 280 1.44 -9.93 18.38
CA GLN A 280 1.05 -9.95 19.78
C GLN A 280 1.33 -11.32 20.42
N HIS A 281 0.99 -12.42 19.75
CA HIS A 281 1.28 -13.78 20.24
C HIS A 281 2.77 -14.04 20.45
N LEU A 282 3.62 -13.45 19.59
CA LEU A 282 5.07 -13.53 19.73
C LEU A 282 5.67 -12.43 20.65
N GLY A 283 4.86 -11.49 21.16
CA GLY A 283 5.32 -10.40 22.03
C GLY A 283 6.24 -9.40 21.32
N VAL A 284 6.04 -9.17 20.01
CA VAL A 284 6.82 -8.23 19.19
C VAL A 284 5.92 -7.12 18.67
N ARG A 285 6.52 -5.97 18.30
CA ARG A 285 5.77 -4.76 17.92
C ARG A 285 5.92 -4.37 16.45
N GLU A 286 6.87 -4.95 15.75
CA GLU A 286 7.21 -4.63 14.36
C GLU A 286 7.46 -5.92 13.54
N ILE A 287 7.16 -5.86 12.25
CA ILE A 287 7.27 -6.99 11.33
C ILE A 287 8.70 -7.56 11.25
N GLU A 288 9.72 -6.72 11.33
CA GLU A 288 11.11 -7.16 11.27
C GLU A 288 11.45 -8.04 12.49
N ALA A 289 11.10 -7.58 13.69
CA ALA A 289 11.29 -8.35 14.91
C ALA A 289 10.48 -9.65 14.90
N PHE A 290 9.29 -9.64 14.26
CA PHE A 290 8.48 -10.83 14.05
C PHE A 290 9.20 -11.81 13.13
N ASN A 291 9.63 -11.37 11.94
CA ASN A 291 10.30 -12.20 10.95
C ASN A 291 11.60 -12.80 11.50
N ASP A 292 12.40 -12.02 12.22
CA ASP A 292 13.65 -12.49 12.86
C ASP A 292 13.36 -13.55 13.92
N LYS A 293 12.29 -13.38 14.71
CA LYS A 293 11.89 -14.35 15.71
C LYS A 293 11.38 -15.64 15.08
N VAL A 294 10.56 -15.51 14.03
CA VAL A 294 10.02 -16.66 13.27
C VAL A 294 11.16 -17.45 12.62
N LYS A 295 12.14 -16.80 11.98
CA LYS A 295 13.31 -17.47 11.41
C LYS A 295 14.06 -18.28 12.47
N LYS A 296 14.32 -17.70 13.65
CA LYS A 296 14.99 -18.39 14.77
C LYS A 296 14.18 -19.59 15.26
N LEU A 297 12.85 -19.50 15.35
CA LEU A 297 11.97 -20.58 15.79
C LEU A 297 11.94 -21.72 14.75
N ILE A 298 11.92 -21.40 13.45
CA ILE A 298 12.00 -22.38 12.37
C ILE A 298 13.35 -23.12 12.43
N ASP A 299 14.46 -22.39 12.61
CA ASP A 299 15.81 -22.95 12.67
C ASP A 299 16.02 -23.82 13.91
N SER A 300 15.41 -23.46 15.05
CA SER A 300 15.46 -24.26 16.30
C SER A 300 14.48 -25.43 16.31
N GLY A 301 13.50 -25.47 15.40
CA GLY A 301 12.45 -26.48 15.38
C GLY A 301 11.44 -26.36 16.52
N GLU A 302 11.40 -25.22 17.21
CA GLU A 302 10.44 -24.95 18.28
C GLU A 302 9.04 -24.69 17.72
N VAL A 303 8.02 -25.29 18.34
CA VAL A 303 6.60 -25.11 17.97
C VAL A 303 5.91 -24.28 19.04
N ILE A 304 5.35 -23.15 18.63
CA ILE A 304 4.51 -22.32 19.50
C ILE A 304 3.06 -22.75 19.38
N PHE A 305 2.38 -22.88 20.53
CA PHE A 305 0.98 -23.26 20.61
C PHE A 305 0.12 -22.05 20.97
N LYS A 306 -1.03 -21.93 20.29
CA LYS A 306 -2.10 -20.99 20.64
C LYS A 306 -3.23 -21.77 21.28
N GLU A 307 -3.77 -21.25 22.38
CA GLU A 307 -5.01 -21.74 22.95
C GLU A 307 -6.19 -21.17 22.16
N ILE A 308 -6.98 -22.07 21.57
CA ILE A 308 -8.21 -21.71 20.86
C ILE A 308 -9.38 -22.40 21.55
N GLN A 309 -10.47 -21.66 21.67
CA GLN A 309 -11.70 -22.22 22.18
C GLN A 309 -12.33 -23.10 21.08
N VAL A 310 -12.52 -24.38 21.36
CA VAL A 310 -13.10 -25.36 20.41
C VAL A 310 -14.54 -25.69 20.73
N GLY A 311 -15.07 -25.27 21.87
CA GLY A 311 -16.45 -25.51 22.28
C GLY A 311 -16.69 -25.16 23.73
N TYR A 312 -17.80 -25.61 24.25
CA TYR A 312 -18.17 -25.50 25.66
C TYR A 312 -18.37 -26.89 26.26
N ASP A 313 -17.93 -27.06 27.49
CA ASP A 313 -18.21 -28.26 28.28
C ASP A 313 -19.73 -28.38 28.50
N PRO A 314 -20.36 -29.49 28.09
CA PRO A 314 -21.82 -29.67 28.20
C PRO A 314 -22.35 -29.61 29.62
N GLU A 315 -21.55 -30.01 30.62
CA GLU A 315 -21.97 -30.07 32.01
C GLU A 315 -21.75 -28.76 32.75
N THR A 316 -20.62 -28.09 32.49
CA THR A 316 -20.20 -26.91 33.23
C THR A 316 -20.43 -25.59 32.52
N GLY A 317 -20.69 -25.62 31.20
CA GLY A 317 -20.81 -24.43 30.33
C GLY A 317 -19.50 -23.63 30.22
N LYS A 318 -18.36 -24.19 30.64
CA LYS A 318 -17.05 -23.55 30.52
C LYS A 318 -16.46 -23.76 29.14
N PRO A 319 -15.73 -22.77 28.59
CA PRO A 319 -15.07 -22.90 27.30
C PRO A 319 -14.00 -24.01 27.36
N ILE A 320 -14.04 -24.93 26.38
CA ILE A 320 -12.99 -25.94 26.18
C ILE A 320 -11.90 -25.29 25.34
N MET A 321 -10.69 -25.20 25.91
CA MET A 321 -9.51 -24.64 25.26
C MET A 321 -8.63 -25.76 24.72
N GLU A 322 -8.29 -25.68 23.44
CA GLU A 322 -7.35 -26.61 22.80
C GLU A 322 -6.09 -25.89 22.38
N LYS A 323 -4.94 -26.53 22.57
CA LYS A 323 -3.65 -26.00 22.10
C LYS A 323 -3.44 -26.39 20.64
N LYS A 324 -3.53 -25.41 19.75
CA LYS A 324 -3.24 -25.58 18.32
C LYS A 324 -1.86 -24.99 18.00
N ALA A 325 -1.02 -25.76 17.32
CA ALA A 325 0.25 -25.27 16.82
C ALA A 325 0.04 -24.08 15.87
N LEU A 326 0.74 -22.99 16.11
CA LEU A 326 0.80 -21.86 15.20
C LEU A 326 1.61 -22.24 13.96
N ASP A 327 1.05 -22.02 12.79
CA ASP A 327 1.78 -22.11 11.53
C ASP A 327 2.54 -20.79 11.34
N LEU A 328 3.82 -20.79 11.70
CA LEU A 328 4.65 -19.60 11.70
C LEU A 328 5.37 -19.47 10.37
N GLU A 329 5.10 -18.39 9.66
CA GLU A 329 5.78 -18.00 8.42
C GLU A 329 6.22 -16.55 8.52
N THR A 330 7.30 -16.21 7.83
CA THR A 330 7.71 -14.82 7.69
C THR A 330 6.71 -14.05 6.84
N PHE A 331 6.41 -12.84 7.22
CA PHE A 331 5.52 -11.96 6.46
C PHE A 331 6.31 -11.14 5.43
N PRO A 332 5.96 -11.19 4.14
CA PRO A 332 6.45 -10.23 3.17
C PRO A 332 5.91 -8.83 3.48
N LYS A 333 6.63 -7.78 3.07
CA LYS A 333 6.04 -6.45 3.01
C LYS A 333 4.98 -6.41 1.91
N ILE A 334 3.90 -5.67 2.14
CA ILE A 334 2.84 -5.48 1.15
C ILE A 334 2.81 -4.03 0.73
N ILE A 335 2.87 -3.79 -0.57
CA ILE A 335 2.75 -2.44 -1.13
C ILE A 335 1.47 -2.38 -1.96
N VAL A 336 0.57 -1.50 -1.55
CA VAL A 336 -0.66 -1.22 -2.28
C VAL A 336 -0.45 0.04 -3.10
N VAL A 337 -0.60 -0.06 -4.42
CA VAL A 337 -0.47 1.07 -5.34
C VAL A 337 -1.82 1.37 -5.97
N VAL A 338 -2.26 2.62 -5.84
CA VAL A 338 -3.49 3.14 -6.45
C VAL A 338 -3.09 4.18 -7.48
N ASP A 339 -3.30 3.93 -8.77
CA ASP A 339 -2.94 4.88 -9.84
C ASP A 339 -3.86 6.10 -9.90
N GLU A 340 -5.17 5.91 -9.67
CA GLU A 340 -6.12 7.02 -9.71
C GLU A 340 -7.14 6.95 -8.57
N LEU A 341 -6.82 7.66 -7.48
CA LEU A 341 -7.71 7.73 -6.31
C LEU A 341 -9.05 8.39 -6.63
N ALA A 342 -9.07 9.39 -7.54
CA ALA A 342 -10.30 10.13 -7.84
C ALA A 342 -11.41 9.22 -8.34
N ASP A 343 -11.10 8.22 -9.15
CA ASP A 343 -12.11 7.32 -9.71
C ASP A 343 -12.72 6.41 -8.63
N LEU A 344 -11.93 6.03 -7.64
CA LEU A 344 -12.39 5.27 -6.47
C LEU A 344 -13.24 6.14 -5.53
N MET A 345 -12.84 7.41 -5.31
CA MET A 345 -13.57 8.35 -4.43
C MET A 345 -14.96 8.68 -4.97
N ILE A 346 -15.13 8.72 -6.29
CA ILE A 346 -16.44 8.95 -6.94
C ILE A 346 -17.39 7.78 -6.66
N THR A 347 -16.89 6.56 -6.68
CA THR A 347 -17.71 5.34 -6.58
C THR A 347 -18.03 4.98 -5.13
N SER A 348 -17.05 5.00 -4.25
CA SER A 348 -17.16 4.50 -2.86
C SER A 348 -16.33 5.33 -1.89
N GLY A 349 -16.37 6.66 -1.99
CA GLY A 349 -15.45 7.57 -1.30
C GLY A 349 -15.36 7.36 0.21
N ARG A 350 -16.50 7.15 0.92
CA ARG A 350 -16.50 6.94 2.37
C ARG A 350 -15.78 5.66 2.80
N GLU A 351 -15.97 4.57 2.05
CA GLU A 351 -15.37 3.28 2.36
C GLU A 351 -13.87 3.31 2.08
N ILE A 352 -13.48 3.89 0.94
CA ILE A 352 -12.10 4.10 0.54
C ILE A 352 -11.37 4.98 1.56
N GLU A 353 -11.94 6.13 1.91
CA GLU A 353 -11.33 7.04 2.90
C GLU A 353 -11.18 6.36 4.27
N GLY A 354 -12.19 5.62 4.72
CA GLY A 354 -12.13 4.86 5.96
C GLY A 354 -11.05 3.77 5.96
N ALA A 355 -10.92 3.01 4.87
CA ALA A 355 -9.89 1.98 4.73
C ALA A 355 -8.49 2.60 4.67
N ILE A 356 -8.29 3.66 3.88
CA ILE A 356 -7.02 4.39 3.79
C ILE A 356 -6.65 4.98 5.15
N GLN A 357 -7.59 5.60 5.87
CA GLN A 357 -7.36 6.13 7.21
C GLN A 357 -6.89 5.03 8.18
N ARG A 358 -7.57 3.89 8.20
CA ARG A 358 -7.21 2.77 9.07
C ARG A 358 -5.81 2.24 8.78
N LEU A 359 -5.50 2.03 7.49
CA LEU A 359 -4.18 1.58 7.04
C LEU A 359 -3.10 2.59 7.41
N SER A 360 -3.28 3.87 7.07
CA SER A 360 -2.24 4.88 7.28
C SER A 360 -1.90 5.11 8.77
N GLN A 361 -2.81 4.83 9.68
CA GLN A 361 -2.56 4.94 11.12
C GLN A 361 -1.78 3.77 11.71
N MET A 362 -1.93 2.56 11.15
CA MET A 362 -1.44 1.35 11.79
C MET A 362 -0.57 0.45 10.90
N ALA A 363 -0.61 0.58 9.58
CA ALA A 363 -0.04 -0.42 8.68
C ALA A 363 1.50 -0.47 8.68
N ARG A 364 2.19 0.62 9.04
CA ARG A 364 3.66 0.70 9.07
C ARG A 364 4.31 -0.43 9.84
N ALA A 365 3.88 -0.67 11.07
CA ALA A 365 4.46 -1.71 11.93
C ALA A 365 4.15 -3.13 11.42
N ALA A 366 3.05 -3.30 10.67
CA ALA A 366 2.67 -4.56 10.02
C ALA A 366 3.36 -4.77 8.66
N GLY A 367 4.23 -3.86 8.22
CA GLY A 367 4.94 -3.93 6.94
C GLY A 367 4.03 -3.73 5.72
N ILE A 368 2.99 -2.90 5.86
CA ILE A 368 2.06 -2.59 4.77
C ILE A 368 2.18 -1.11 4.44
N HIS A 369 2.34 -0.80 3.16
CA HIS A 369 2.63 0.53 2.67
C HIS A 369 1.71 0.90 1.51
N LEU A 370 1.38 2.20 1.39
CA LEU A 370 0.48 2.72 0.38
C LEU A 370 1.23 3.73 -0.51
N ILE A 371 1.10 3.58 -1.81
CA ILE A 371 1.41 4.63 -2.80
C ILE A 371 0.10 4.99 -3.46
N VAL A 372 -0.42 6.17 -3.16
CA VAL A 372 -1.73 6.61 -3.67
C VAL A 372 -1.52 7.77 -4.63
N ALA A 373 -1.98 7.61 -5.85
CA ALA A 373 -1.81 8.61 -6.88
C ALA A 373 -3.13 9.18 -7.39
N THR A 374 -3.10 10.40 -7.93
CA THR A 374 -4.24 11.03 -8.59
C THR A 374 -3.81 12.06 -9.64
N GLN A 375 -4.57 12.14 -10.72
CA GLN A 375 -4.45 13.20 -11.72
C GLN A 375 -5.41 14.38 -11.44
N ARG A 376 -6.30 14.24 -10.44
CA ARG A 376 -7.30 15.24 -10.05
C ARG A 376 -7.02 15.75 -8.64
N PRO A 377 -6.11 16.73 -8.48
CA PRO A 377 -5.73 17.25 -7.18
C PRO A 377 -6.76 18.26 -6.64
N SER A 378 -8.00 17.83 -6.46
CA SER A 378 -9.09 18.60 -5.89
C SER A 378 -9.30 18.25 -4.41
N VAL A 379 -9.96 19.12 -3.64
CA VAL A 379 -10.15 18.93 -2.18
C VAL A 379 -11.13 17.83 -1.82
N ASP A 380 -12.00 17.43 -2.76
CA ASP A 380 -12.91 16.30 -2.66
C ASP A 380 -12.19 14.94 -2.87
N VAL A 381 -11.06 14.92 -3.54
CA VAL A 381 -10.21 13.74 -3.72
C VAL A 381 -9.10 13.70 -2.65
N ILE A 382 -8.37 14.80 -2.48
CA ILE A 382 -7.31 14.93 -1.46
C ILE A 382 -7.91 15.63 -0.24
N THR A 383 -8.71 14.89 0.52
CA THR A 383 -9.41 15.40 1.70
C THR A 383 -8.45 15.73 2.85
N GLY A 384 -8.96 16.43 3.87
CA GLY A 384 -8.20 16.69 5.10
C GLY A 384 -7.74 15.39 5.79
N THR A 385 -8.58 14.36 5.79
CA THR A 385 -8.27 13.04 6.34
C THR A 385 -7.09 12.39 5.60
N ILE A 386 -7.10 12.42 4.26
CA ILE A 386 -6.01 11.88 3.45
C ILE A 386 -4.72 12.67 3.71
N LYS A 387 -4.77 14.00 3.68
CA LYS A 387 -3.59 14.84 3.93
C LYS A 387 -2.95 14.61 5.29
N SER A 388 -3.73 14.46 6.34
CA SER A 388 -3.21 14.22 7.71
C SER A 388 -2.50 12.87 7.84
N ASN A 389 -2.87 11.91 7.01
CA ASN A 389 -2.35 10.54 7.05
C ASN A 389 -1.25 10.25 6.02
N PHE A 390 -1.03 11.16 5.05
CA PHE A 390 0.05 11.10 4.07
C PHE A 390 0.99 12.30 4.25
N PRO A 391 1.93 12.22 5.18
CA PRO A 391 2.84 13.34 5.45
C PRO A 391 3.89 13.54 4.35
N THR A 392 4.25 12.47 3.64
CA THR A 392 5.13 12.54 2.48
C THR A 392 4.31 12.64 1.21
N ARG A 393 4.54 13.70 0.44
CA ARG A 393 3.76 14.01 -0.74
C ARG A 393 4.65 14.43 -1.89
N ILE A 394 4.33 13.95 -3.06
CA ILE A 394 4.97 14.31 -4.33
C ILE A 394 3.95 15.05 -5.18
N SER A 395 4.30 16.24 -5.64
CA SER A 395 3.56 16.96 -6.65
C SER A 395 4.38 17.07 -7.92
N TYR A 396 3.94 16.43 -8.97
CA TYR A 396 4.34 16.76 -10.34
C TYR A 396 3.68 18.08 -10.76
N LYS A 397 3.95 18.52 -12.00
CA LYS A 397 3.34 19.74 -12.54
C LYS A 397 1.83 19.72 -12.41
N VAL A 398 1.27 20.84 -11.95
CA VAL A 398 -0.17 21.10 -11.85
C VAL A 398 -0.56 22.37 -12.59
N VAL A 399 -1.87 22.58 -12.80
CA VAL A 399 -2.38 23.69 -13.62
C VAL A 399 -2.25 25.04 -12.91
N ASN A 400 -2.47 25.08 -11.60
CA ASN A 400 -2.56 26.34 -10.85
C ASN A 400 -2.06 26.21 -9.39
N LYS A 401 -1.92 27.35 -8.73
CA LYS A 401 -1.47 27.47 -7.34
C LYS A 401 -2.39 26.76 -6.34
N ILE A 402 -3.71 26.70 -6.62
CA ILE A 402 -4.69 26.04 -5.74
C ILE A 402 -4.41 24.55 -5.70
N ASN A 403 -4.17 23.93 -6.87
CA ASN A 403 -3.80 22.51 -6.96
C ASN A 403 -2.49 22.22 -6.22
N SER A 404 -1.48 23.08 -6.36
CA SER A 404 -0.22 22.95 -5.63
C SER A 404 -0.46 22.96 -4.12
N ARG A 405 -1.21 23.95 -3.61
CA ARG A 405 -1.56 24.03 -2.17
C ARG A 405 -2.39 22.85 -1.70
N THR A 406 -3.25 22.29 -2.55
CA THR A 406 -4.06 21.11 -2.21
C THR A 406 -3.17 19.90 -1.95
N ILE A 407 -2.11 19.71 -2.72
CA ILE A 407 -1.20 18.55 -2.60
C ILE A 407 -0.15 18.79 -1.51
N ILE A 408 0.70 19.79 -1.69
CA ILE A 408 1.91 20.04 -0.89
C ILE A 408 1.79 21.19 0.11
N GLU A 409 0.61 21.78 0.25
CA GLU A 409 0.28 22.90 1.15
C GLU A 409 1.10 24.18 0.88
N LYS A 410 1.85 24.21 -0.22
CA LYS A 410 2.66 25.33 -0.69
C LYS A 410 2.46 25.53 -2.19
N GLU A 411 2.79 26.73 -2.67
CA GLU A 411 2.86 27.03 -4.10
C GLU A 411 4.18 26.51 -4.69
N GLY A 412 4.23 26.39 -6.01
CA GLY A 412 5.45 26.08 -6.77
C GLY A 412 5.31 24.89 -7.72
N ALA A 413 4.37 23.96 -7.50
CA ALA A 413 4.19 22.84 -8.42
C ALA A 413 3.57 23.28 -9.77
N GLU A 414 2.88 24.42 -9.82
CA GLU A 414 2.42 25.06 -11.07
C GLU A 414 3.56 25.61 -11.93
N GLN A 415 4.72 25.87 -11.33
CA GLN A 415 5.91 26.39 -12.00
C GLN A 415 6.84 25.30 -12.54
N LEU A 416 6.53 24.03 -12.26
CA LEU A 416 7.31 22.91 -12.72
C LEU A 416 7.27 22.76 -14.25
N LEU A 417 8.29 22.12 -14.81
CA LEU A 417 8.46 21.98 -16.26
C LEU A 417 7.55 20.90 -16.87
N GLY A 418 7.12 19.91 -16.05
CA GLY A 418 6.50 18.69 -16.52
C GLY A 418 7.55 17.62 -16.86
N GLN A 419 7.14 16.53 -17.51
CA GLN A 419 8.04 15.45 -17.95
C GLN A 419 8.93 14.90 -16.83
N GLY A 420 8.37 14.65 -15.66
CA GLY A 420 9.08 14.10 -14.51
C GLY A 420 9.56 15.13 -13.48
N ASP A 421 9.48 16.44 -13.78
CA ASP A 421 9.83 17.48 -12.81
C ASP A 421 8.82 17.51 -11.66
N LEU A 422 9.29 17.39 -10.42
CA LEU A 422 8.45 17.22 -9.23
C LEU A 422 8.98 18.00 -8.02
N LEU A 423 8.07 18.25 -7.08
CA LEU A 423 8.37 18.72 -5.73
C LEU A 423 7.97 17.65 -4.72
N ILE A 424 8.84 17.39 -3.75
CA ILE A 424 8.56 16.48 -2.65
C ILE A 424 8.59 17.21 -1.31
N THR A 425 7.59 16.88 -0.44
CA THR A 425 7.61 17.17 1.00
C THR A 425 7.97 15.90 1.73
N MET A 426 8.90 15.96 2.67
CA MET A 426 9.25 14.81 3.52
C MET A 426 8.71 15.00 4.93
N PHE A 427 8.37 13.90 5.58
CA PHE A 427 7.91 13.91 6.96
C PHE A 427 8.95 14.56 7.88
N GLY A 428 8.50 15.58 8.64
CA GLY A 428 9.38 16.33 9.57
C GLY A 428 10.24 17.41 8.92
N GLU A 429 10.16 17.59 7.59
CA GLU A 429 10.85 18.67 6.89
C GLU A 429 9.87 19.73 6.37
N GLU A 430 10.09 20.99 6.71
CA GLU A 430 9.30 22.09 6.15
C GLU A 430 9.71 22.46 4.71
N ARG A 431 10.82 21.91 4.23
CA ARG A 431 11.43 22.27 2.95
C ARG A 431 10.85 21.44 1.81
N LEU A 432 10.51 22.11 0.71
CA LEU A 432 10.26 21.48 -0.57
C LEU A 432 11.58 21.14 -1.26
N ILE A 433 11.74 19.90 -1.69
CA ILE A 433 12.88 19.48 -2.50
C ILE A 433 12.39 19.33 -3.93
N ARG A 434 13.06 19.99 -4.88
CA ARG A 434 12.81 19.77 -6.31
C ARG A 434 13.64 18.59 -6.79
N VAL A 435 12.99 17.68 -7.49
CA VAL A 435 13.61 16.48 -8.04
C VAL A 435 13.18 16.34 -9.50
N HIS A 436 14.12 15.94 -10.33
CA HIS A 436 13.86 15.58 -11.73
C HIS A 436 13.74 14.07 -11.80
N GLY A 437 12.49 13.60 -11.94
CA GLY A 437 12.14 12.18 -11.93
C GLY A 437 12.77 11.41 -13.07
N PRO A 438 13.06 10.13 -12.87
CA PRO A 438 13.70 9.32 -13.88
C PRO A 438 12.72 8.95 -14.99
N PHE A 439 13.25 8.93 -16.21
CA PHE A 439 12.55 8.44 -17.38
C PHE A 439 12.82 6.95 -17.57
N VAL A 440 11.78 6.22 -17.90
CA VAL A 440 11.81 4.81 -18.31
C VAL A 440 10.77 4.62 -19.41
N LYS A 441 11.14 3.93 -20.49
CA LYS A 441 10.23 3.63 -21.61
C LYS A 441 9.31 2.45 -21.27
N THR A 442 8.17 2.38 -21.90
CA THR A 442 7.22 1.27 -21.73
C THR A 442 7.85 -0.07 -22.13
N GLU A 443 8.68 -0.09 -23.16
CA GLU A 443 9.39 -1.29 -23.63
C GLU A 443 10.40 -1.80 -22.60
N GLU A 444 11.04 -0.92 -21.84
CA GLU A 444 11.96 -1.29 -20.77
C GLU A 444 11.18 -1.93 -19.61
N VAL A 445 10.05 -1.32 -19.22
CA VAL A 445 9.13 -1.87 -18.20
C VAL A 445 8.68 -3.28 -18.61
N GLN A 446 8.26 -3.45 -19.88
CA GLN A 446 7.84 -4.75 -20.41
C GLN A 446 8.97 -5.77 -20.36
N SER A 447 10.19 -5.39 -20.73
CA SER A 447 11.36 -6.28 -20.70
C SER A 447 11.67 -6.79 -19.30
N VAL A 448 11.56 -5.92 -18.29
CA VAL A 448 11.73 -6.30 -16.88
C VAL A 448 10.60 -7.23 -16.43
N VAL A 449 9.36 -6.90 -16.76
CA VAL A 449 8.19 -7.73 -16.43
C VAL A 449 8.29 -9.12 -17.07
N ASP A 450 8.70 -9.21 -18.33
CA ASP A 450 8.88 -10.49 -19.02
C ASP A 450 10.00 -11.34 -18.39
N HIS A 451 11.04 -10.71 -17.87
CA HIS A 451 12.08 -11.40 -17.08
C HIS A 451 11.49 -11.97 -15.78
N LEU A 452 10.69 -11.18 -15.05
CA LEU A 452 10.07 -11.61 -13.80
C LEU A 452 9.07 -12.74 -13.98
N LYS A 453 8.25 -12.70 -15.02
CA LYS A 453 7.26 -13.75 -15.36
C LYS A 453 7.90 -15.11 -15.63
N LYS A 454 9.13 -15.15 -16.17
CA LYS A 454 9.86 -16.40 -16.43
C LYS A 454 10.28 -17.12 -15.15
N GLN A 455 10.31 -16.45 -14.02
CA GLN A 455 10.80 -17.02 -12.75
C GLN A 455 9.72 -17.75 -11.95
N GLY A 456 8.45 -17.47 -12.20
CA GLY A 456 7.34 -18.14 -11.53
C GLY A 456 6.01 -17.48 -11.81
N GLU A 457 4.94 -18.24 -11.60
CA GLU A 457 3.57 -17.74 -11.65
C GLU A 457 3.19 -17.12 -10.29
N PRO A 458 2.35 -16.09 -10.29
CA PRO A 458 1.84 -15.50 -9.04
C PRO A 458 0.92 -16.48 -8.31
N GLU A 459 1.01 -16.50 -6.98
CA GLU A 459 0.04 -17.19 -6.13
C GLU A 459 -1.11 -16.23 -5.76
N TYR A 460 -2.10 -16.12 -6.63
CA TYR A 460 -3.24 -15.23 -6.40
C TYR A 460 -4.12 -15.68 -5.24
N LEU A 461 -4.42 -14.75 -4.35
CA LEU A 461 -5.35 -14.93 -3.24
C LEU A 461 -6.74 -14.43 -3.64
N ASN A 462 -7.65 -15.34 -3.98
CA ASN A 462 -9.02 -15.00 -4.36
C ASN A 462 -9.75 -14.17 -3.28
N SER A 463 -9.36 -14.32 -2.00
CA SER A 463 -9.94 -13.58 -0.89
C SER A 463 -9.68 -12.06 -0.94
N VAL A 464 -8.72 -11.60 -1.76
CA VAL A 464 -8.40 -10.17 -1.87
C VAL A 464 -9.50 -9.39 -2.58
N THR A 465 -10.17 -9.99 -3.57
CA THR A 465 -11.14 -9.31 -4.43
C THR A 465 -12.58 -9.79 -4.27
N ILE A 466 -12.81 -10.84 -3.47
CA ILE A 466 -14.15 -11.34 -3.19
C ILE A 466 -14.71 -10.64 -1.97
N GLU A 467 -15.90 -10.03 -2.10
CA GLU A 467 -16.67 -9.59 -0.93
C GLU A 467 -17.20 -10.84 -0.22
N GLU A 468 -16.74 -11.09 0.99
CA GLU A 468 -17.48 -11.94 1.91
C GLU A 468 -18.73 -11.17 2.31
N GLU A 469 -19.93 -11.73 2.08
CA GLU A 469 -21.22 -11.17 2.51
C GLU A 469 -21.28 -10.89 4.03
N ASP A 470 -20.29 -11.34 4.80
CA ASP A 470 -20.11 -11.08 6.23
C ASP A 470 -19.48 -9.72 6.60
N SER A 471 -19.07 -8.91 5.63
CA SER A 471 -18.39 -7.62 5.93
C SER A 471 -19.30 -6.57 6.57
N GLN A 472 -20.61 -6.75 6.61
CA GLN A 472 -21.51 -5.88 7.39
C GLN A 472 -21.37 -6.06 8.91
N ASN A 473 -20.67 -7.11 9.37
CA ASN A 473 -20.51 -7.41 10.79
C ASN A 473 -19.24 -6.80 11.42
N ILE A 474 -18.30 -6.26 10.63
CA ILE A 474 -17.00 -5.76 11.14
C ILE A 474 -16.96 -4.24 11.33
N SER A 475 -17.89 -3.49 10.72
CA SER A 475 -17.95 -2.02 10.90
C SER A 475 -18.45 -1.55 12.28
N LEU A 476 -18.87 -2.47 13.14
CA LEU A 476 -19.23 -2.22 14.52
C LEU A 476 -18.29 -2.98 15.46
N GLY A 477 -17.12 -2.41 15.71
CA GLY A 477 -16.27 -2.60 16.88
C GLY A 477 -16.49 -3.86 17.73
N LEU A 478 -16.25 -5.05 17.18
CA LEU A 478 -16.13 -6.27 17.98
C LEU A 478 -14.67 -6.45 18.37
N ASN A 479 -14.19 -5.55 19.19
CA ASN A 479 -13.05 -5.76 20.05
C ASN A 479 -13.45 -6.75 21.19
N GLU A 480 -12.52 -7.57 21.61
CA GLU A 480 -12.35 -8.38 22.83
C GLU A 480 -13.55 -8.57 23.82
N GLY A 481 -14.47 -7.63 23.94
CA GLY A 481 -15.72 -7.75 24.70
C GLY A 481 -16.83 -8.55 24.01
N GLY A 482 -16.68 -8.98 22.73
CA GLY A 482 -17.69 -9.77 22.02
C GLY A 482 -17.72 -11.23 22.46
N ASP A 483 -16.57 -11.82 22.69
CA ASP A 483 -16.45 -13.21 23.15
C ASP A 483 -16.78 -13.32 24.65
N GLU A 484 -16.45 -12.31 25.43
CA GLU A 484 -16.80 -12.27 26.85
C GLU A 484 -18.31 -12.12 27.07
N LEU A 485 -18.96 -11.25 26.27
CA LEU A 485 -20.40 -11.06 26.30
C LEU A 485 -21.17 -12.30 25.78
N TYR A 486 -20.61 -12.96 24.78
CA TYR A 486 -21.13 -14.24 24.28
C TYR A 486 -21.02 -15.34 25.35
N ASN A 487 -19.88 -15.45 26.02
CA ASN A 487 -19.66 -16.40 27.10
C ASN A 487 -20.61 -16.14 28.28
N GLN A 488 -20.85 -14.88 28.62
CA GLN A 488 -21.85 -14.49 29.62
C GLN A 488 -23.26 -14.89 29.19
N ALA A 489 -23.62 -14.70 27.92
CA ALA A 489 -24.91 -15.11 27.38
C ALA A 489 -25.11 -16.64 27.44
N VAL A 490 -24.10 -17.43 27.07
CA VAL A 490 -24.12 -18.90 27.15
C VAL A 490 -24.30 -19.33 28.61
N ALA A 491 -23.53 -18.78 29.54
CA ALA A 491 -23.65 -19.11 30.97
C ALA A 491 -25.06 -18.82 31.53
N ILE A 492 -25.67 -17.69 31.14
CA ILE A 492 -27.02 -17.31 31.55
C ILE A 492 -28.08 -18.26 30.95
N VAL A 493 -27.96 -18.58 29.64
CA VAL A 493 -28.90 -19.48 28.93
C VAL A 493 -28.83 -20.90 29.51
N CYS A 494 -27.65 -21.41 29.76
CA CYS A 494 -27.47 -22.74 30.38
C CYS A 494 -28.01 -22.78 31.82
N ARG A 495 -27.78 -21.73 32.60
CA ARG A 495 -28.24 -21.66 34.00
C ARG A 495 -29.76 -21.53 34.10
N GLU A 496 -30.35 -20.65 33.33
CA GLU A 496 -31.80 -20.34 33.38
C GLU A 496 -32.65 -21.24 32.48
N LYS A 497 -32.00 -22.09 31.66
CA LYS A 497 -32.64 -22.98 30.70
C LYS A 497 -33.68 -22.29 29.80
N LYS A 498 -33.41 -21.00 29.44
CA LYS A 498 -34.26 -20.16 28.58
C LYS A 498 -33.44 -19.56 27.44
N ALA A 499 -33.84 -19.90 26.20
CA ALA A 499 -33.17 -19.46 24.99
C ALA A 499 -34.11 -18.60 24.14
N SER A 500 -34.20 -17.31 24.43
CA SER A 500 -34.92 -16.36 23.57
C SER A 500 -34.16 -15.05 23.43
N THR A 501 -34.27 -14.42 22.25
CA THR A 501 -33.64 -13.14 21.94
C THR A 501 -34.01 -12.07 22.98
N SER A 502 -35.28 -11.97 23.35
CA SER A 502 -35.78 -11.02 24.35
C SER A 502 -35.27 -11.30 25.77
N PHE A 503 -34.94 -12.55 26.08
CA PHE A 503 -34.38 -12.95 27.36
C PHE A 503 -32.93 -12.48 27.48
N ILE A 504 -32.10 -12.73 26.46
CA ILE A 504 -30.71 -12.28 26.39
C ILE A 504 -30.63 -10.76 26.34
N GLN A 505 -31.48 -10.11 25.54
CA GLN A 505 -31.55 -8.65 25.47
C GLN A 505 -31.74 -8.00 26.85
N ARG A 506 -32.66 -8.53 27.65
CA ARG A 506 -32.96 -7.97 28.99
C ARG A 506 -31.86 -8.26 30.00
N HIS A 507 -31.29 -9.46 29.98
CA HIS A 507 -30.26 -9.85 30.97
C HIS A 507 -28.91 -9.17 30.74
N LEU A 508 -28.51 -8.98 29.46
CA LEU A 508 -27.25 -8.36 29.09
C LEU A 508 -27.37 -6.87 28.77
N GLN A 509 -28.59 -6.30 28.80
CA GLN A 509 -28.89 -4.90 28.45
C GLN A 509 -28.34 -4.49 27.07
N ILE A 510 -28.48 -5.35 26.06
CA ILE A 510 -27.99 -5.17 24.70
C ILE A 510 -29.14 -4.94 23.71
N GLY A 511 -28.84 -4.38 22.53
CA GLY A 511 -29.82 -4.19 21.47
C GLY A 511 -30.33 -5.53 20.87
N TYR A 512 -31.56 -5.52 20.32
CA TYR A 512 -32.23 -6.69 19.75
C TYR A 512 -31.37 -7.43 18.71
N ASN A 513 -30.78 -6.71 17.77
CA ASN A 513 -29.94 -7.29 16.71
C ASN A 513 -28.72 -8.03 17.27
N ARG A 514 -28.12 -7.52 18.36
CA ARG A 514 -26.97 -8.16 19.01
C ARG A 514 -27.40 -9.44 19.75
N ALA A 515 -28.56 -9.40 20.43
CA ALA A 515 -29.13 -10.56 21.11
C ALA A 515 -29.56 -11.65 20.13
N ALA A 516 -30.11 -11.28 18.97
CA ALA A 516 -30.48 -12.22 17.91
C ALA A 516 -29.27 -12.98 17.38
N ARG A 517 -28.16 -12.28 17.06
CA ARG A 517 -26.91 -12.89 16.61
C ARG A 517 -26.27 -13.83 17.64
N ILE A 518 -26.30 -13.46 18.91
CA ILE A 518 -25.81 -14.30 19.99
C ILE A 518 -26.59 -15.61 20.01
N ILE A 519 -27.90 -15.59 19.87
CA ILE A 519 -28.75 -16.79 19.81
C ILE A 519 -28.49 -17.61 18.54
N GLU A 520 -28.36 -16.98 17.38
CA GLU A 520 -28.04 -17.64 16.10
C GLU A 520 -26.68 -18.37 16.17
N ARG A 521 -25.68 -17.73 16.79
CA ARG A 521 -24.38 -18.34 17.05
C ARG A 521 -24.50 -19.54 18.02
N MET A 522 -25.30 -19.44 19.08
CA MET A 522 -25.58 -20.56 19.98
C MET A 522 -26.30 -21.71 19.28
N GLU A 523 -27.15 -21.41 18.30
CA GLU A 523 -27.83 -22.41 17.46
C GLU A 523 -26.83 -23.11 16.54
N SER A 524 -25.94 -22.38 15.88
CA SER A 524 -24.89 -22.92 15.02
C SER A 524 -23.86 -23.76 15.77
N GLU A 525 -23.56 -23.40 17.03
CA GLU A 525 -22.66 -24.16 17.91
C GLU A 525 -23.35 -25.31 18.68
N GLY A 526 -24.68 -25.53 18.45
CA GLY A 526 -25.43 -26.63 19.04
C GLY A 526 -25.74 -26.46 20.53
N ILE A 527 -25.64 -25.26 21.08
CA ILE A 527 -25.98 -24.94 22.48
C ILE A 527 -27.49 -24.87 22.66
N VAL A 528 -28.20 -24.41 21.64
CA VAL A 528 -29.66 -24.32 21.58
C VAL A 528 -30.20 -24.96 20.31
N SER A 529 -31.43 -25.48 20.36
CA SER A 529 -32.08 -26.08 19.18
C SER A 529 -32.49 -24.98 18.16
N PRO A 530 -32.69 -25.35 16.88
CA PRO A 530 -33.38 -24.50 15.92
C PRO A 530 -34.76 -24.07 16.47
N ALA A 531 -35.19 -22.86 16.05
CA ALA A 531 -36.48 -22.33 16.43
C ALA A 531 -37.62 -23.26 15.92
N ASN A 532 -38.55 -23.66 16.79
CA ASN A 532 -39.75 -24.40 16.39
C ASN A 532 -40.76 -23.45 15.70
N HIS A 533 -41.89 -23.98 15.20
CA HIS A 533 -42.94 -23.23 14.49
C HIS A 533 -43.54 -22.06 15.27
N VAL A 534 -43.27 -21.95 16.60
CA VAL A 534 -43.72 -20.88 17.49
C VAL A 534 -42.55 -19.95 17.90
N GLY A 535 -41.37 -20.12 17.28
CA GLY A 535 -40.19 -19.32 17.55
C GLY A 535 -39.48 -19.65 18.89
N ARG A 536 -39.81 -20.76 19.54
CA ARG A 536 -39.16 -21.23 20.77
C ARG A 536 -37.96 -22.12 20.44
N ARG A 537 -36.89 -21.94 21.20
CA ARG A 537 -35.67 -22.74 21.16
C ARG A 537 -35.49 -23.47 22.50
N GLU A 538 -34.99 -24.66 22.46
CA GLU A 538 -34.65 -25.47 23.65
C GLU A 538 -33.14 -25.43 23.89
N VAL A 539 -32.74 -25.40 25.14
CA VAL A 539 -31.32 -25.49 25.53
C VAL A 539 -30.93 -26.95 25.48
N LEU A 540 -29.94 -27.28 24.63
CA LEU A 540 -29.49 -28.67 24.39
C LEU A 540 -28.38 -29.05 25.38
N VAL A 541 -27.65 -28.12 25.90
CA VAL A 541 -26.56 -28.31 26.85
C VAL A 541 -27.13 -28.44 28.27
N GLY A 542 -26.76 -29.53 28.99
CA GLY A 542 -27.19 -29.80 30.35
C GLY A 542 -28.57 -30.52 30.44
N LYS A 543 -29.00 -31.25 29.45
CA LYS A 543 -30.02 -32.30 29.56
C LYS A 543 -29.29 -33.57 30.03
N ASP A 544 -29.44 -33.92 31.30
CA ASP A 544 -29.14 -35.28 31.75
C ASP A 544 -30.02 -36.27 30.99
N ASN A 545 -29.41 -37.32 30.44
CA ASN A 545 -30.14 -38.48 29.87
C ASN A 545 -30.80 -39.26 30.99
#